data_b6f7b0e4f22850a8859d77a5d6c57ff1
#
_entry.id   b6f7b0e4f22850a8859d77a5d6c57ff1
#
_cell.length_a   1.000
_cell.length_b   1.000
_cell.length_c   1.000
_cell.angle_alpha   90.00
_cell.angle_beta   90.00
_cell.angle_gamma   90.00
#
_symmetry.space_group_name_H-M   'P 1'
#
loop_
_entity.id
_entity.type
_entity.pdbx_description
1 polymer ?
#
loop_
_entity_poly.entity_id
_entity_poly.type
_entity_poly.pdbx_seq_one_letter_code
_entity_poly.pdbx_strand_id
1 'polypeptide(L)'
;MSQTTFPKNFYWGAAVAANQCEGAWNVDGKSPSIADCLTLGAVDTPRKITLDIDTERYLYPSHRAVDFYHHYKEDIKLMADMGLKMFRMSINCTRIYPTGDESEPNEAGLQFYEDIFRELKK
;
A
#
# COMPACT_ATOMS: atom_id res chain seq x y z
N MET A 1 20.02 38.60 -3.32
CA MET A 1 19.40 37.45 -2.61
C MET A 1 19.92 36.18 -3.25
N SER A 2 20.70 35.35 -2.54
CA SER A 2 21.16 34.06 -3.09
C SER A 2 19.95 33.14 -3.16
N GLN A 3 19.61 32.68 -4.36
CA GLN A 3 18.62 31.61 -4.51
C GLN A 3 19.24 30.35 -3.91
N THR A 4 18.72 29.92 -2.77
CA THR A 4 19.03 28.61 -2.19
C THR A 4 18.37 27.55 -3.05
N THR A 5 19.13 26.90 -3.90
CA THR A 5 18.67 25.78 -4.72
C THR A 5 19.10 24.46 -4.07
N PHE A 6 18.30 23.41 -4.27
CA PHE A 6 18.71 22.05 -3.85
C PHE A 6 19.96 21.58 -4.61
N PRO A 7 20.80 20.73 -4.00
CA PRO A 7 21.93 20.13 -4.69
C PRO A 7 21.50 19.43 -5.99
N LYS A 8 22.36 19.41 -7.01
CA LYS A 8 22.05 18.78 -8.31
C LYS A 8 21.68 17.30 -8.22
N ASN A 9 22.20 16.60 -7.22
CA ASN A 9 21.95 15.18 -6.96
C ASN A 9 20.94 14.96 -5.82
N PHE A 10 20.11 15.95 -5.51
CA PHE A 10 19.03 15.79 -4.55
C PHE A 10 17.93 14.88 -5.09
N TYR A 11 17.56 13.86 -4.33
CA TYR A 11 16.47 12.93 -4.71
C TYR A 11 15.13 13.44 -4.21
N TRP A 12 14.29 13.87 -5.15
CA TRP A 12 12.88 14.09 -4.89
C TRP A 12 12.16 12.75 -4.84
N GLY A 13 11.34 12.54 -3.83
CA GLY A 13 10.66 11.26 -3.65
C GLY A 13 9.33 11.40 -2.94
N ALA A 14 8.62 10.28 -2.92
CA ALA A 14 7.36 10.14 -2.21
C ALA A 14 7.36 8.88 -1.33
N ALA A 15 6.46 8.85 -0.36
CA ALA A 15 6.28 7.72 0.54
C ALA A 15 4.80 7.35 0.63
N VAL A 16 4.52 6.04 0.63
CA VAL A 16 3.18 5.49 0.86
C VAL A 16 3.22 4.40 1.93
N ALA A 17 2.08 4.15 2.56
CA ALA A 17 1.90 2.99 3.43
C ALA A 17 1.02 1.96 2.73
N ALA A 18 1.36 0.67 2.85
CA ALA A 18 0.67 -0.44 2.20
C ALA A 18 -0.86 -0.39 2.42
N ASN A 19 -1.28 -0.23 3.67
CA ASN A 19 -2.70 -0.14 4.04
C ASN A 19 -3.43 1.11 3.52
N GLN A 20 -2.71 2.11 3.03
CA GLN A 20 -3.28 3.34 2.46
C GLN A 20 -3.32 3.31 0.94
N CYS A 21 -2.51 2.48 0.30
CA CYS A 21 -2.41 2.46 -1.16
C CYS A 21 -2.82 1.13 -1.81
N GLU A 22 -2.49 -0.01 -1.22
CA GLU A 22 -2.61 -1.29 -1.93
C GLU A 22 -4.05 -1.67 -2.30
N GLY A 23 -4.98 -1.64 -1.36
CA GLY A 23 -6.28 -2.29 -1.55
C GLY A 23 -6.16 -3.80 -1.61
N ALA A 24 -7.04 -4.46 -2.36
CA ALA A 24 -7.00 -5.92 -2.58
C ALA A 24 -6.79 -6.72 -1.29
N TRP A 25 -7.53 -6.36 -0.25
CA TRP A 25 -7.33 -6.80 1.14
C TRP A 25 -7.49 -8.31 1.36
N ASN A 26 -8.20 -9.01 0.49
CA ASN A 26 -8.48 -10.45 0.54
C ASN A 26 -8.18 -11.17 -0.78
N VAL A 27 -7.31 -10.59 -1.62
CA VAL A 27 -6.96 -11.13 -2.94
C VAL A 27 -5.65 -11.91 -2.84
N ASP A 28 -5.53 -12.97 -3.65
CA ASP A 28 -4.32 -13.78 -3.81
C ASP A 28 -3.73 -14.31 -2.49
N GLY A 29 -4.61 -14.77 -1.61
CA GLY A 29 -4.23 -15.41 -0.35
C GLY A 29 -3.85 -14.44 0.78
N LYS A 30 -3.97 -13.13 0.57
CA LYS A 30 -3.77 -12.15 1.66
C LYS A 30 -4.82 -12.33 2.74
N SER A 31 -4.41 -12.34 4.01
CA SER A 31 -5.31 -12.21 5.17
C SER A 31 -5.49 -10.75 5.59
N PRO A 32 -6.59 -10.45 6.28
CA PRO A 32 -6.81 -9.13 6.85
C PRO A 32 -5.68 -8.73 7.81
N SER A 33 -5.16 -7.53 7.65
CA SER A 33 -4.36 -6.87 8.67
C SER A 33 -5.25 -6.09 9.64
N ILE A 34 -4.69 -5.59 10.74
CA ILE A 34 -5.44 -4.72 11.68
C ILE A 34 -6.04 -3.51 10.95
N ALA A 35 -5.33 -2.97 9.95
CA ALA A 35 -5.85 -1.85 9.15
C ALA A 35 -7.10 -2.23 8.36
N ASP A 36 -7.20 -3.50 7.91
CA ASP A 36 -8.35 -3.99 7.16
C ASP A 36 -9.59 -4.22 8.05
N CYS A 37 -9.37 -4.30 9.37
CA CYS A 37 -10.45 -4.37 10.37
C CYS A 37 -10.91 -2.99 10.86
N LEU A 38 -10.30 -1.90 10.38
CA LEU A 38 -10.56 -0.54 10.86
C LEU A 38 -11.60 0.16 9.99
N THR A 39 -12.77 0.45 10.59
CA THR A 39 -13.89 1.09 9.88
C THR A 39 -13.59 2.54 9.51
N LEU A 40 -14.32 3.06 8.53
CA LEU A 40 -14.38 4.50 8.27
C LEU A 40 -15.01 5.22 9.46
N GLY A 41 -14.38 6.32 9.88
CA GLY A 41 -14.94 7.24 10.88
C GLY A 41 -15.52 8.49 10.23
N ALA A 42 -16.24 9.27 11.03
CA ALA A 42 -16.72 10.62 10.70
C ALA A 42 -16.52 11.54 11.90
N VAL A 43 -16.86 12.83 11.77
CA VAL A 43 -16.70 13.81 12.85
C VAL A 43 -17.33 13.35 14.16
N ASP A 44 -18.54 12.79 14.08
CA ASP A 44 -19.30 12.33 15.25
C ASP A 44 -19.33 10.80 15.41
N THR A 45 -18.53 10.09 14.62
CA THR A 45 -18.49 8.62 14.62
C THR A 45 -17.04 8.15 14.66
N PRO A 46 -16.54 7.72 15.83
CA PRO A 46 -15.17 7.20 15.93
C PRO A 46 -14.97 5.95 15.08
N ARG A 47 -13.76 5.78 14.55
CA ARG A 47 -13.34 4.53 13.91
C ARG A 47 -13.37 3.39 14.94
N LYS A 48 -13.71 2.20 14.48
CA LYS A 48 -13.75 0.98 15.28
C LYS A 48 -12.92 -0.11 14.64
N ILE A 49 -12.29 -0.93 15.45
CA ILE A 49 -11.70 -2.19 15.00
C ILE A 49 -12.77 -3.26 15.17
N THR A 50 -13.10 -3.95 14.07
CA THR A 50 -14.07 -5.05 14.06
C THR A 50 -13.32 -6.30 13.62
N LEU A 51 -13.13 -7.27 14.52
CA LEU A 51 -12.43 -8.52 14.18
C LEU A 51 -13.21 -9.33 13.14
N ASP A 52 -14.54 -9.29 13.24
CA ASP A 52 -15.43 -9.81 12.19
C ASP A 52 -15.70 -8.68 11.19
N ILE A 53 -15.18 -8.82 9.97
CA ILE A 53 -15.36 -7.83 8.92
C ILE A 53 -16.78 -7.94 8.36
N ASP A 54 -17.57 -6.89 8.53
CA ASP A 54 -18.94 -6.77 8.06
C ASP A 54 -19.03 -5.61 7.05
N THR A 55 -18.86 -5.94 5.76
CA THR A 55 -18.88 -4.97 4.67
C THR A 55 -20.28 -4.47 4.29
N GLU A 56 -21.33 -5.13 4.77
CA GLU A 56 -22.70 -4.65 4.60
C GLU A 56 -23.01 -3.50 5.55
N ARG A 57 -22.43 -3.55 6.74
CA ARG A 57 -22.67 -2.57 7.80
C ARG A 57 -21.65 -1.45 7.85
N TYR A 58 -20.39 -1.73 7.49
CA TYR A 58 -19.28 -0.79 7.65
C TYR A 58 -18.47 -0.64 6.37
N LEU A 59 -17.95 0.57 6.15
CA LEU A 59 -16.91 0.83 5.17
C LEU A 59 -15.53 0.68 5.81
N TYR A 60 -14.63 0.01 5.09
CA TYR A 60 -13.23 -0.19 5.48
C TYR A 60 -12.34 0.46 4.42
N PRO A 61 -11.74 1.63 4.69
CA PRO A 61 -11.01 2.39 3.68
C PRO A 61 -9.85 1.63 3.03
N SER A 62 -9.16 0.78 3.80
CA SER A 62 -8.02 -0.01 3.30
C SER A 62 -8.42 -1.11 2.31
N HIS A 63 -9.70 -1.54 2.30
CA HIS A 63 -10.13 -2.62 1.40
C HIS A 63 -9.96 -2.25 -0.08
N ARG A 64 -10.21 -1.00 -0.41
CA ARG A 64 -10.00 -0.45 -1.74
C ARG A 64 -8.75 0.43 -1.79
N ALA A 65 -8.58 1.32 -0.81
CA ALA A 65 -7.52 2.32 -0.77
C ALA A 65 -7.47 3.13 -2.09
N VAL A 66 -6.31 3.21 -2.76
CA VAL A 66 -6.19 3.72 -4.13
C VAL A 66 -6.04 2.60 -5.16
N ASP A 67 -6.18 1.35 -4.71
CA ASP A 67 -6.11 0.15 -5.53
C ASP A 67 -4.76 -0.02 -6.27
N PHE A 68 -3.69 0.37 -5.61
CA PHE A 68 -2.33 0.24 -6.13
C PHE A 68 -1.98 -1.21 -6.52
N TYR A 69 -2.61 -2.19 -5.88
CA TYR A 69 -2.42 -3.60 -6.21
C TYR A 69 -2.69 -3.89 -7.69
N HIS A 70 -3.73 -3.30 -8.26
CA HIS A 70 -4.11 -3.49 -9.66
C HIS A 70 -3.49 -2.43 -10.59
N HIS A 71 -3.16 -1.23 -10.07
CA HIS A 71 -2.76 -0.06 -10.87
C HIS A 71 -1.30 0.36 -10.70
N TYR A 72 -0.47 -0.40 -9.96
CA TYR A 72 0.91 0.00 -9.62
C TYR A 72 1.77 0.41 -10.82
N LYS A 73 1.58 -0.22 -12.01
CA LYS A 73 2.34 0.13 -13.21
C LYS A 73 2.03 1.54 -13.71
N GLU A 74 0.74 1.90 -13.71
CA GLU A 74 0.29 3.23 -14.11
C GLU A 74 0.71 4.27 -13.08
N ASP A 75 0.53 3.98 -11.79
CA ASP A 75 0.88 4.87 -10.69
C ASP A 75 2.39 5.13 -10.64
N ILE A 76 3.23 4.11 -10.80
CA ILE A 76 4.68 4.26 -10.85
C ILE A 76 5.09 5.11 -12.06
N LYS A 77 4.47 4.88 -13.22
CA LYS A 77 4.71 5.71 -14.40
C LYS A 77 4.36 7.17 -14.15
N LEU A 78 3.21 7.45 -13.54
CA LEU A 78 2.80 8.83 -13.20
C LEU A 78 3.80 9.47 -12.24
N MET A 79 4.27 8.75 -11.22
CA MET A 79 5.29 9.26 -10.29
C MET A 79 6.62 9.55 -11.01
N ALA A 80 7.03 8.70 -11.95
CA ALA A 80 8.21 8.92 -12.78
C ALA A 80 8.05 10.16 -13.68
N ASP A 81 6.90 10.31 -14.31
CA ASP A 81 6.56 11.48 -15.16
C ASP A 81 6.56 12.79 -14.34
N MET A 82 6.23 12.74 -13.05
CA MET A 82 6.37 13.87 -12.12
C MET A 82 7.83 14.20 -11.77
N GLY A 83 8.77 13.36 -12.17
CA GLY A 83 10.20 13.55 -11.89
C GLY A 83 10.68 13.00 -10.55
N LEU A 84 9.89 12.17 -9.87
CA LEU A 84 10.30 11.52 -8.64
C LEU A 84 11.43 10.52 -8.92
N LYS A 85 12.46 10.52 -8.06
CA LYS A 85 13.64 9.65 -8.17
C LYS A 85 13.78 8.68 -7.01
N MET A 86 12.90 8.79 -6.03
CA MET A 86 12.86 7.91 -4.86
C MET A 86 11.41 7.59 -4.52
N PHE A 87 11.15 6.32 -4.27
CA PHE A 87 9.85 5.84 -3.80
C PHE A 87 10.06 4.98 -2.55
N ARG A 88 9.44 5.37 -1.45
CA ARG A 88 9.41 4.61 -0.21
C ARG A 88 8.03 3.98 -0.03
N MET A 89 8.01 2.68 0.23
CA MET A 89 6.78 1.97 0.53
C MET A 89 6.96 1.05 1.74
N SER A 90 5.87 0.67 2.39
CA SER A 90 5.87 -0.46 3.32
C SER A 90 5.40 -1.72 2.62
N ILE A 91 5.77 -2.86 3.17
CA ILE A 91 5.33 -4.20 2.75
C ILE A 91 4.27 -4.67 3.74
N ASN A 92 3.13 -5.15 3.24
CA ASN A 92 2.10 -5.72 4.07
C ASN A 92 2.42 -7.19 4.39
N CYS A 93 2.84 -7.44 5.63
CA CYS A 93 3.25 -8.78 6.04
C CYS A 93 2.15 -9.83 5.84
N THR A 94 0.87 -9.48 6.04
CA THR A 94 -0.24 -10.44 5.87
C THR A 94 -0.50 -10.84 4.41
N ARG A 95 0.17 -10.18 3.44
CA ARG A 95 0.18 -10.60 2.05
C ARG A 95 1.20 -11.71 1.79
N ILE A 96 2.30 -11.71 2.56
CA ILE A 96 3.39 -12.69 2.43
C ILE A 96 3.20 -13.85 3.41
N TYR A 97 2.81 -13.55 4.64
CA TYR A 97 2.55 -14.51 5.70
C TYR A 97 1.15 -14.26 6.27
N PRO A 98 0.10 -14.83 5.66
CA PRO A 98 -1.30 -14.53 6.00
C PRO A 98 -1.69 -14.80 7.44
N THR A 99 -1.19 -15.87 8.06
CA THR A 99 -1.45 -16.23 9.47
C THR A 99 -0.30 -15.87 10.40
N GLY A 100 0.91 -15.68 9.83
CA GLY A 100 2.12 -15.27 10.55
C GLY A 100 2.94 -16.43 11.12
N ASP A 101 2.52 -17.67 10.87
CA ASP A 101 3.19 -18.91 11.34
C ASP A 101 3.48 -19.91 10.20
N GLU A 102 3.28 -19.50 8.96
CA GLU A 102 3.61 -20.33 7.80
C GLU A 102 5.13 -20.58 7.71
N SER A 103 5.52 -21.81 7.33
CA SER A 103 6.90 -22.15 7.03
C SER A 103 7.38 -21.63 5.69
N GLU A 104 6.46 -21.39 4.77
CA GLU A 104 6.72 -20.89 3.42
C GLU A 104 5.87 -19.64 3.15
N PRO A 105 6.40 -18.67 2.43
CA PRO A 105 5.66 -17.45 2.10
C PRO A 105 4.56 -17.71 1.07
N ASN A 106 3.56 -16.84 1.04
CA ASN A 106 2.61 -16.78 -0.05
C ASN A 106 3.29 -16.23 -1.31
N GLU A 107 3.53 -17.09 -2.29
CA GLU A 107 4.24 -16.76 -3.53
C GLU A 107 3.56 -15.63 -4.33
N ALA A 108 2.24 -15.57 -4.35
CA ALA A 108 1.53 -14.49 -5.03
C ALA A 108 1.82 -13.13 -4.37
N GLY A 109 1.93 -13.09 -3.05
CA GLY A 109 2.31 -11.88 -2.32
C GLY A 109 3.75 -11.45 -2.61
N LEU A 110 4.70 -12.40 -2.66
CA LEU A 110 6.09 -12.10 -3.04
C LEU A 110 6.18 -11.59 -4.47
N GLN A 111 5.50 -12.25 -5.41
CA GLN A 111 5.50 -11.87 -6.82
C GLN A 111 4.98 -10.45 -7.03
N PHE A 112 3.94 -10.04 -6.30
CA PHE A 112 3.42 -8.68 -6.35
C PHE A 112 4.52 -7.64 -6.02
N TYR A 113 5.25 -7.83 -4.91
CA TYR A 113 6.31 -6.88 -4.55
C TYR A 113 7.51 -6.95 -5.49
N GLU A 114 7.86 -8.13 -5.99
CA GLU A 114 8.91 -8.27 -6.99
C GLU A 114 8.56 -7.51 -8.28
N ASP A 115 7.33 -7.60 -8.72
CA ASP A 115 6.85 -6.89 -9.91
C ASP A 115 6.87 -5.37 -9.72
N ILE A 116 6.51 -4.86 -8.54
CA ILE A 116 6.67 -3.44 -8.20
C ILE A 116 8.14 -3.02 -8.32
N PHE A 117 9.06 -3.79 -7.71
CA PHE A 117 10.48 -3.46 -7.76
C PHE A 117 11.06 -3.54 -9.17
N ARG A 118 10.56 -4.44 -10.00
CA ARG A 118 10.92 -4.48 -11.43
C ARG A 118 10.42 -3.24 -12.17
N GLU A 119 9.20 -2.81 -11.89
CA GLU A 119 8.62 -1.61 -12.51
C GLU A 119 9.40 -0.35 -12.12
N LEU A 120 9.76 -0.21 -10.85
CA LEU A 120 10.56 0.91 -10.34
C LEU A 120 11.98 1.00 -10.93
N LYS A 121 12.51 -0.07 -11.53
CA LYS A 121 13.83 -0.10 -12.16
C LYS A 121 13.83 0.32 -13.63
N LYS A 122 12.70 0.48 -14.26
CA LYS A 122 12.59 0.94 -15.65
C LYS A 122 12.86 2.43 -15.77
#